data_d8170a4204a8635d29258048a3b9bbc5
#
_entry.id   d8170a4204a8635d29258048a3b9bbc5
#
_cell.length_a   1.000
_cell.length_b   1.000
_cell.length_c   1.000
_cell.angle_alpha   90.00
_cell.angle_beta   90.00
_cell.angle_gamma   90.00
#
_symmetry.space_group_name_H-M   'P 1'
#
loop_
_entity.id
_entity.type
_entity.pdbx_description
1 polymer ?
#
loop_
_entity_poly.entity_id
_entity_poly.type
_entity_poly.pdbx_seq_one_letter_code
_entity_poly.pdbx_strand_id
1 'polypeptide(L)'
;MSKSIYYDEKSVNKFLKITLSLTIIVLVAILVYGTFKVYYGAPPIPGQVISAKGKTLFTGQDIVAGKARFQEFDLMDYGSIYGNGAYFGPDFTDQYLHREVKYYRDFESQKLYKKPYNQISPRDRDYIKSLVISKIKKNRFSSAGNVLTYTPGEIYAFDKIQKRIENLYTNGNPKLGIGKDLVPSKYDIKRIVEFYSWAAWSAVIYLKRSVNQYGDKNYNRKR
;
A
#
# COMPACT_ATOMS: atom_id res chain seq x y z
N MET A 1 -34.05 -53.65 -22.79
CA MET A 1 -35.04 -53.05 -21.84
C MET A 1 -34.37 -51.94 -21.08
N SER A 2 -34.59 -50.69 -21.50
CA SER A 2 -34.08 -49.50 -20.82
C SER A 2 -35.00 -49.16 -19.65
N LYS A 3 -34.52 -49.27 -18.40
CA LYS A 3 -35.25 -48.78 -17.23
C LYS A 3 -35.21 -47.25 -17.30
N SER A 4 -36.32 -46.61 -17.67
CA SER A 4 -36.48 -45.16 -17.48
C SER A 4 -36.53 -44.92 -15.97
N ILE A 5 -35.52 -44.15 -15.47
CA ILE A 5 -35.47 -43.70 -14.09
C ILE A 5 -36.51 -42.55 -13.99
N TYR A 6 -37.69 -42.92 -13.47
CA TYR A 6 -38.76 -41.94 -13.23
C TYR A 6 -38.39 -41.16 -11.94
N TYR A 7 -37.88 -39.94 -12.11
CA TYR A 7 -37.67 -39.03 -10.98
C TYR A 7 -39.03 -38.43 -10.57
N ASP A 8 -39.42 -38.67 -9.32
CA ASP A 8 -40.58 -37.98 -8.76
C ASP A 8 -40.29 -36.45 -8.66
N GLU A 9 -41.01 -35.66 -9.41
CA GLU A 9 -40.85 -34.21 -9.54
C GLU A 9 -40.91 -33.48 -8.20
N LYS A 10 -41.76 -33.93 -7.27
CA LYS A 10 -41.85 -33.35 -5.92
C LYS A 10 -40.59 -33.61 -5.08
N SER A 11 -40.00 -34.80 -5.21
CA SER A 11 -38.77 -35.21 -4.52
C SER A 11 -37.56 -34.41 -5.06
N VAL A 12 -37.47 -34.26 -6.38
CA VAL A 12 -36.44 -33.45 -7.03
C VAL A 12 -36.53 -31.98 -6.62
N ASN A 13 -37.73 -31.39 -6.62
CA ASN A 13 -37.93 -30.01 -6.19
C ASN A 13 -37.58 -29.79 -4.71
N LYS A 14 -37.89 -30.73 -3.83
CA LYS A 14 -37.51 -30.67 -2.40
C LYS A 14 -35.99 -30.72 -2.25
N PHE A 15 -35.33 -31.65 -2.94
CA PHE A 15 -33.87 -31.80 -2.93
C PHE A 15 -33.19 -30.51 -3.44
N LEU A 16 -33.64 -29.96 -4.57
CA LEU A 16 -33.09 -28.72 -5.14
C LEU A 16 -33.23 -27.53 -4.16
N LYS A 17 -34.39 -27.38 -3.51
CA LYS A 17 -34.61 -26.33 -2.51
C LYS A 17 -33.65 -26.44 -1.32
N ILE A 18 -33.49 -27.67 -0.79
CA ILE A 18 -32.56 -27.93 0.33
C ILE A 18 -31.14 -27.63 -0.09
N THR A 19 -30.69 -28.15 -1.26
CA THR A 19 -29.34 -27.91 -1.77
C THR A 19 -29.07 -26.42 -1.99
N LEU A 20 -30.02 -25.72 -2.62
CA LEU A 20 -29.91 -24.28 -2.82
C LEU A 20 -29.81 -23.51 -1.50
N SER A 21 -30.67 -23.83 -0.53
CA SER A 21 -30.65 -23.20 0.78
C SER A 21 -29.32 -23.44 1.51
N LEU A 22 -28.83 -24.69 1.47
CA LEU A 22 -27.54 -25.04 2.09
C LEU A 22 -26.37 -24.28 1.43
N THR A 23 -26.37 -24.20 0.09
CA THR A 23 -25.36 -23.46 -0.68
C THR A 23 -25.36 -21.97 -0.29
N ILE A 24 -26.55 -21.35 -0.20
CA ILE A 24 -26.66 -19.95 0.21
C ILE A 24 -26.11 -19.75 1.63
N ILE A 25 -26.45 -20.62 2.58
CA ILE A 25 -25.98 -20.53 3.97
C ILE A 25 -24.44 -20.62 4.00
N VAL A 26 -23.86 -21.57 3.27
CA VAL A 26 -22.39 -21.73 3.22
C VAL A 26 -21.72 -20.50 2.59
N LEU A 27 -22.27 -19.98 1.49
CA LEU A 27 -21.75 -18.76 0.86
C LEU A 27 -21.80 -17.53 1.79
N VAL A 28 -22.91 -17.35 2.49
CA VAL A 28 -23.05 -16.27 3.48
C VAL A 28 -22.04 -16.43 4.61
N ALA A 29 -21.86 -17.65 5.13
CA ALA A 29 -20.87 -17.91 6.17
C ALA A 29 -19.43 -17.59 5.71
N ILE A 30 -19.08 -17.96 4.47
CA ILE A 30 -17.77 -17.63 3.86
C ILE A 30 -17.61 -16.11 3.72
N LEU A 31 -18.63 -15.40 3.23
CA LEU A 31 -18.62 -13.94 3.08
C LEU A 31 -18.44 -13.24 4.43
N VAL A 32 -19.20 -13.65 5.45
CA VAL A 32 -19.10 -13.10 6.81
C VAL A 32 -17.69 -13.33 7.36
N TYR A 33 -17.19 -14.56 7.28
CA TYR A 33 -15.82 -14.88 7.72
C TYR A 33 -14.77 -14.07 6.97
N GLY A 34 -14.88 -13.97 5.65
CA GLY A 34 -13.98 -13.17 4.81
C GLY A 34 -14.00 -11.69 5.18
N THR A 35 -15.19 -11.13 5.41
CA THR A 35 -15.36 -9.74 5.84
C THR A 35 -14.63 -9.46 7.16
N PHE A 36 -14.82 -10.32 8.16
CA PHE A 36 -14.09 -10.20 9.43
C PHE A 36 -12.57 -10.29 9.23
N LYS A 37 -12.09 -11.22 8.42
CA LYS A 37 -10.65 -11.35 8.13
C LYS A 37 -10.06 -10.13 7.45
N VAL A 38 -10.76 -9.55 6.48
CA VAL A 38 -10.33 -8.33 5.79
C VAL A 38 -10.35 -7.13 6.74
N TYR A 39 -11.41 -6.97 7.51
CA TYR A 39 -11.57 -5.85 8.44
C TYR A 39 -10.48 -5.83 9.52
N TYR A 40 -10.24 -6.97 10.19
CA TYR A 40 -9.23 -7.07 11.24
C TYR A 40 -7.79 -7.20 10.72
N GLY A 41 -7.61 -7.59 9.47
CA GLY A 41 -6.31 -7.67 8.81
C GLY A 41 -5.86 -6.37 8.13
N ALA A 42 -6.75 -5.37 8.03
CA ALA A 42 -6.43 -4.10 7.38
C ALA A 42 -5.34 -3.33 8.14
N PRO A 43 -4.38 -2.70 7.42
CA PRO A 43 -3.40 -1.82 8.05
C PRO A 43 -4.09 -0.68 8.79
N PRO A 44 -3.66 -0.31 10.01
CA PRO A 44 -4.25 0.81 10.72
C PRO A 44 -3.95 2.13 9.99
N ILE A 45 -4.92 3.03 10.01
CA ILE A 45 -4.68 4.43 9.65
C ILE A 45 -4.28 5.13 10.95
N PRO A 46 -3.03 5.64 11.07
CA PRO A 46 -2.59 6.34 12.28
C PRO A 46 -3.40 7.63 12.46
N GLY A 47 -3.76 7.94 13.70
CA GLY A 47 -4.42 9.21 14.01
C GLY A 47 -3.55 10.41 13.66
N GLN A 48 -2.23 10.27 13.87
CA GLN A 48 -1.24 11.27 13.50
C GLN A 48 0.05 10.62 12.99
N VAL A 49 0.66 11.27 12.01
CA VAL A 49 2.05 11.02 11.60
C VAL A 49 2.90 12.17 12.08
N ILE A 50 3.89 11.86 12.91
CA ILE A 50 4.74 12.86 13.57
C ILE A 50 6.21 12.69 13.21
N SER A 51 6.98 13.78 13.36
CA SER A 51 8.43 13.71 13.35
C SER A 51 8.97 13.12 14.67
N ALA A 52 10.24 12.68 14.69
CA ALA A 52 10.92 12.27 15.91
C ALA A 52 10.98 13.36 17.02
N LYS A 53 10.74 14.63 16.66
CA LYS A 53 10.64 15.77 17.57
C LYS A 53 9.22 16.08 18.04
N GLY A 54 8.23 15.20 17.72
CA GLY A 54 6.83 15.37 18.11
C GLY A 54 6.02 16.33 17.22
N LYS A 55 6.60 16.94 16.18
CA LYS A 55 5.86 17.82 15.26
C LYS A 55 4.95 16.97 14.37
N THR A 56 3.65 17.26 14.36
CA THR A 56 2.70 16.64 13.42
C THR A 56 3.03 17.03 11.98
N LEU A 57 3.11 16.05 11.11
CA LEU A 57 3.33 16.19 9.67
C LEU A 57 1.99 16.16 8.93
N PHE A 58 1.16 15.18 9.23
CA PHE A 58 -0.21 15.02 8.73
C PHE A 58 -1.00 14.07 9.63
N THR A 59 -2.31 13.98 9.41
CA THR A 59 -3.25 13.22 10.25
C THR A 59 -3.87 12.05 9.48
N GLY A 60 -4.55 11.16 10.20
CA GLY A 60 -5.34 10.08 9.59
C GLY A 60 -6.48 10.61 8.70
N GLN A 61 -7.06 11.76 9.05
CA GLN A 61 -8.06 12.42 8.21
C GLN A 61 -7.46 12.88 6.88
N ASP A 62 -6.22 13.36 6.88
CA ASP A 62 -5.50 13.75 5.68
C ASP A 62 -5.25 12.56 4.75
N ILE A 63 -4.92 11.39 5.32
CA ILE A 63 -4.76 10.14 4.56
C ILE A 63 -6.08 9.72 3.91
N VAL A 64 -7.18 9.77 4.66
CA VAL A 64 -8.53 9.43 4.14
C VAL A 64 -8.96 10.42 3.05
N ALA A 65 -8.72 11.72 3.27
CA ALA A 65 -8.96 12.75 2.26
C ALA A 65 -8.12 12.48 1.00
N GLY A 66 -6.85 12.11 1.15
CA GLY A 66 -5.97 11.75 0.03
C GLY A 66 -6.49 10.57 -0.78
N LYS A 67 -7.02 9.53 -0.11
CA LYS A 67 -7.69 8.42 -0.79
C LYS A 67 -8.91 8.88 -1.57
N ALA A 68 -9.74 9.75 -0.99
CA ALA A 68 -10.90 10.30 -1.67
C ALA A 68 -10.51 11.12 -2.92
N ARG A 69 -9.47 11.97 -2.81
CA ARG A 69 -8.94 12.73 -3.96
C ARG A 69 -8.34 11.83 -5.03
N PHE A 70 -7.63 10.77 -4.64
CA PHE A 70 -7.13 9.76 -5.58
C PHE A 70 -8.26 9.15 -6.42
N GLN A 71 -9.41 8.88 -5.83
CA GLN A 71 -10.59 8.36 -6.53
C GLN A 71 -11.31 9.45 -7.35
N GLU A 72 -11.45 10.65 -6.82
CA GLU A 72 -12.14 11.78 -7.47
C GLU A 72 -11.44 12.24 -8.76
N PHE A 73 -10.12 12.18 -8.79
CA PHE A 73 -9.33 12.54 -9.97
C PHE A 73 -9.03 11.36 -10.90
N ASP A 74 -9.73 10.24 -10.75
CA ASP A 74 -9.60 9.03 -11.56
C ASP A 74 -8.14 8.53 -11.69
N LEU A 75 -7.32 8.73 -10.64
CA LEU A 75 -5.90 8.37 -10.68
C LEU A 75 -5.68 6.85 -10.80
N MET A 76 -6.73 6.05 -10.59
CA MET A 76 -6.72 4.61 -10.84
C MET A 76 -6.51 4.27 -12.32
N ASP A 77 -6.84 5.18 -13.24
CA ASP A 77 -6.61 5.00 -14.68
C ASP A 77 -5.11 5.11 -15.02
N TYR A 78 -4.34 5.79 -14.17
CA TYR A 78 -2.91 6.03 -14.36
C TYR A 78 -2.01 5.10 -13.55
N GLY A 79 -2.56 4.28 -12.66
CA GLY A 79 -1.78 3.35 -11.87
C GLY A 79 -2.57 2.69 -10.75
N SER A 80 -1.95 1.70 -10.09
CA SER A 80 -2.56 0.90 -9.03
C SER A 80 -2.09 1.30 -7.63
N ILE A 81 -2.83 0.84 -6.63
CA ILE A 81 -2.42 0.84 -5.23
C ILE A 81 -2.36 -0.62 -4.76
N TYR A 82 -1.25 -1.06 -4.19
CA TYR A 82 -0.97 -2.45 -3.80
C TYR A 82 -1.09 -3.46 -4.95
N GLY A 83 -0.82 -3.05 -6.19
CA GLY A 83 -1.00 -3.88 -7.36
C GLY A 83 -2.46 -4.10 -7.77
N ASN A 84 -3.42 -3.40 -7.11
CA ASN A 84 -4.84 -3.50 -7.42
C ASN A 84 -5.33 -2.20 -8.07
N GLY A 85 -6.13 -2.32 -9.12
CA GLY A 85 -6.76 -1.20 -9.81
C GLY A 85 -6.44 -1.16 -11.29
N ALA A 86 -5.50 -0.33 -11.72
CA ALA A 86 -5.21 -0.10 -13.13
C ALA A 86 -4.74 -1.35 -13.87
N TYR A 87 -5.21 -1.48 -15.11
CA TYR A 87 -4.71 -2.48 -16.05
C TYR A 87 -3.39 -2.03 -16.71
N PHE A 88 -3.19 -0.72 -16.82
CA PHE A 88 -1.98 -0.07 -17.33
C PHE A 88 -1.44 0.90 -16.29
N GLY A 89 -0.13 1.15 -16.38
CA GLY A 89 0.54 2.10 -15.52
C GLY A 89 1.27 1.47 -14.34
N PRO A 90 2.01 2.28 -13.58
CA PRO A 90 2.81 1.82 -12.47
C PRO A 90 1.96 1.55 -11.22
N ASP A 91 2.50 0.77 -10.29
CA ASP A 91 1.99 0.75 -8.92
C ASP A 91 2.53 1.97 -8.16
N PHE A 92 1.62 2.86 -7.71
CA PHE A 92 2.00 4.07 -6.99
C PHE A 92 2.62 3.77 -5.61
N THR A 93 2.24 2.65 -4.98
CA THR A 93 2.84 2.19 -3.72
C THR A 93 4.30 1.82 -3.92
N ASP A 94 4.58 1.02 -4.96
CA ASP A 94 5.95 0.63 -5.33
C ASP A 94 6.78 1.84 -5.77
N GLN A 95 6.22 2.72 -6.61
CA GLN A 95 6.89 3.95 -7.02
C GLN A 95 7.24 4.86 -5.85
N TYR A 96 6.31 5.01 -4.89
CA TYR A 96 6.58 5.79 -3.69
C TYR A 96 7.74 5.18 -2.91
N LEU A 97 7.65 3.89 -2.60
CA LEU A 97 8.66 3.16 -1.84
C LEU A 97 10.04 3.17 -2.52
N HIS A 98 10.09 2.97 -3.83
CA HIS A 98 11.34 3.04 -4.60
C HIS A 98 12.00 4.42 -4.49
N ARG A 99 11.21 5.51 -4.60
CA ARG A 99 11.69 6.88 -4.46
C ARG A 99 12.08 7.22 -3.03
N GLU A 100 11.32 6.75 -2.05
CA GLU A 100 11.63 6.91 -0.64
C GLU A 100 13.01 6.31 -0.32
N VAL A 101 13.26 5.07 -0.72
CA VAL A 101 14.57 4.43 -0.57
C VAL A 101 15.68 5.23 -1.25
N LYS A 102 15.43 5.75 -2.47
CA LYS A 102 16.40 6.56 -3.21
C LYS A 102 16.75 7.85 -2.46
N TYR A 103 15.75 8.65 -2.09
CA TYR A 103 15.98 9.93 -1.41
C TYR A 103 16.51 9.74 0.02
N TYR A 104 16.10 8.68 0.71
CA TYR A 104 16.63 8.37 2.03
C TYR A 104 18.12 8.00 1.94
N ARG A 105 18.56 7.24 0.92
CA ARG A 105 19.98 6.96 0.68
C ARG A 105 20.79 8.24 0.44
N ASP A 106 20.24 9.17 -0.34
CA ASP A 106 20.89 10.45 -0.57
C ASP A 106 21.01 11.26 0.74
N PHE A 107 19.96 11.27 1.57
CA PHE A 107 19.96 11.91 2.88
C PHE A 107 21.05 11.32 3.81
N GLU A 108 21.11 10.01 3.97
CA GLU A 108 22.10 9.35 4.83
C GLU A 108 23.53 9.53 4.28
N SER A 109 23.72 9.50 2.96
CA SER A 109 25.01 9.77 2.32
C SER A 109 25.50 11.18 2.61
N GLN A 110 24.65 12.19 2.43
CA GLN A 110 24.98 13.58 2.77
C GLN A 110 25.28 13.76 4.24
N LYS A 111 24.52 13.09 5.11
CA LYS A 111 24.70 13.16 6.57
C LYS A 111 26.04 12.57 7.02
N LEU A 112 26.40 11.38 6.52
CA LEU A 112 27.56 10.61 6.97
C LEU A 112 28.85 10.99 6.23
N TYR A 113 28.79 11.19 4.91
CA TYR A 113 29.95 11.33 4.06
C TYR A 113 30.05 12.72 3.40
N LYS A 114 29.07 13.61 3.57
CA LYS A 114 29.00 14.93 2.92
C LYS A 114 29.08 14.87 1.40
N LYS A 115 28.70 13.73 0.81
CA LYS A 115 28.74 13.46 -0.64
C LYS A 115 27.42 12.84 -1.11
N PRO A 116 27.02 13.07 -2.37
CA PRO A 116 25.92 12.35 -3.00
C PRO A 116 26.14 10.83 -2.97
N TYR A 117 25.06 10.06 -2.89
CA TYR A 117 25.14 8.58 -2.81
C TYR A 117 25.90 7.93 -3.96
N ASN A 118 25.84 8.49 -5.17
CA ASN A 118 26.58 7.99 -6.34
C ASN A 118 28.09 8.32 -6.34
N GLN A 119 28.57 9.20 -5.45
CA GLN A 119 29.96 9.63 -5.34
C GLN A 119 30.74 9.00 -4.18
N ILE A 120 30.08 8.20 -3.35
CA ILE A 120 30.74 7.44 -2.28
C ILE A 120 31.24 6.07 -2.77
N SER A 121 32.13 5.44 -1.99
CA SER A 121 32.71 4.14 -2.35
C SER A 121 31.63 3.04 -2.45
N PRO A 122 31.88 1.95 -3.19
CA PRO A 122 30.97 0.81 -3.25
C PRO A 122 30.64 0.23 -1.87
N ARG A 123 31.62 0.10 -0.99
CA ARG A 123 31.44 -0.38 0.39
C ARG A 123 30.53 0.52 1.20
N ASP A 124 30.69 1.83 1.09
CA ASP A 124 29.83 2.80 1.80
C ASP A 124 28.40 2.81 1.23
N ARG A 125 28.25 2.60 -0.08
CA ARG A 125 26.93 2.42 -0.71
C ARG A 125 26.18 1.22 -0.16
N ASP A 126 26.84 0.07 0.00
CA ASP A 126 26.26 -1.13 0.56
C ASP A 126 25.87 -0.94 2.03
N TYR A 127 26.72 -0.26 2.80
CA TYR A 127 26.40 0.12 4.17
C TYR A 127 25.15 0.99 4.26
N ILE A 128 25.09 2.08 3.48
CA ILE A 128 23.91 2.97 3.45
C ILE A 128 22.66 2.22 2.99
N LYS A 129 22.77 1.36 1.97
CA LYS A 129 21.66 0.53 1.48
C LYS A 129 21.09 -0.34 2.61
N SER A 130 21.93 -1.03 3.33
CA SER A 130 21.54 -1.89 4.45
C SER A 130 20.92 -1.07 5.60
N LEU A 131 21.51 0.08 5.93
CA LEU A 131 21.02 1.01 6.95
C LEU A 131 19.62 1.53 6.62
N VAL A 132 19.39 2.00 5.38
CA VAL A 132 18.10 2.54 4.94
C VAL A 132 17.04 1.44 4.93
N ILE A 133 17.36 0.26 4.41
CA ILE A 133 16.44 -0.89 4.42
C ILE A 133 16.02 -1.24 5.86
N SER A 134 16.98 -1.29 6.79
CA SER A 134 16.67 -1.58 8.20
C SER A 134 15.76 -0.53 8.84
N LYS A 135 15.98 0.76 8.51
CA LYS A 135 15.17 1.87 9.02
C LYS A 135 13.74 1.85 8.47
N ILE A 136 13.56 1.63 7.15
CA ILE A 136 12.24 1.57 6.52
C ILE A 136 11.44 0.35 7.01
N LYS A 137 12.09 -0.79 7.20
CA LYS A 137 11.45 -2.02 7.71
C LYS A 137 11.12 -1.98 9.21
N LYS A 138 11.58 -1.00 9.96
CA LYS A 138 11.27 -0.85 11.37
C LYS A 138 9.87 -0.26 11.56
N ASN A 139 8.96 -1.03 12.16
CA ASN A 139 7.65 -0.50 12.53
C ASN A 139 7.79 0.51 13.67
N ARG A 140 7.38 1.75 13.44
CA ARG A 140 7.36 2.84 14.42
C ARG A 140 5.95 3.33 14.71
N PHE A 141 4.96 2.50 14.42
CA PHE A 141 3.57 2.75 14.80
C PHE A 141 3.33 2.32 16.25
N SER A 142 2.83 3.24 17.06
CA SER A 142 2.38 3.00 18.43
C SER A 142 0.86 2.87 18.44
N SER A 143 0.36 1.68 18.74
CA SER A 143 -1.08 1.43 18.83
C SER A 143 -1.73 2.18 20.00
N ALA A 144 -1.04 2.30 21.13
CA ALA A 144 -1.56 2.97 22.33
C ALA A 144 -1.79 4.48 22.07
N GLY A 145 -0.88 5.12 21.34
CA GLY A 145 -1.00 6.54 20.99
C GLY A 145 -1.68 6.78 19.65
N ASN A 146 -1.94 5.73 18.87
CA ASN A 146 -2.40 5.82 17.48
C ASN A 146 -1.52 6.75 16.63
N VAL A 147 -0.19 6.66 16.80
CA VAL A 147 0.80 7.57 16.22
C VAL A 147 1.85 6.80 15.44
N LEU A 148 2.15 7.27 14.24
CA LEU A 148 3.27 6.80 13.42
C LEU A 148 4.39 7.85 13.43
N THR A 149 5.61 7.43 13.79
CA THR A 149 6.76 8.35 13.85
C THR A 149 7.66 8.17 12.63
N TYR A 150 7.88 9.28 11.90
CA TYR A 150 8.81 9.34 10.78
C TYR A 150 10.20 9.79 11.24
N THR A 151 11.22 9.14 10.68
CA THR A 151 12.63 9.55 10.85
C THR A 151 12.93 10.80 9.99
N PRO A 152 14.01 11.55 10.28
CA PRO A 152 14.41 12.68 9.44
C PRO A 152 14.62 12.32 7.96
N GLY A 153 15.10 11.10 7.68
CA GLY A 153 15.29 10.65 6.30
C GLY A 153 13.98 10.34 5.57
N GLU A 154 12.98 9.79 6.27
CA GLU A 154 11.62 9.60 5.73
C GLU A 154 10.95 10.95 5.44
N ILE A 155 11.10 11.94 6.33
CA ILE A 155 10.58 13.30 6.13
C ILE A 155 11.23 13.95 4.91
N TYR A 156 12.56 13.86 4.79
CA TYR A 156 13.28 14.38 3.63
C TYR A 156 12.80 13.72 2.32
N ALA A 157 12.62 12.39 2.34
CA ALA A 157 12.11 11.66 1.18
C ALA A 157 10.68 12.08 0.83
N PHE A 158 9.80 12.20 1.83
CA PHE A 158 8.42 12.67 1.66
C PHE A 158 8.36 14.02 0.97
N ASP A 159 9.13 15.01 1.44
CA ASP A 159 9.18 16.37 0.85
C ASP A 159 9.66 16.34 -0.62
N LYS A 160 10.65 15.50 -0.92
CA LYS A 160 11.16 15.34 -2.31
C LYS A 160 10.14 14.66 -3.21
N ILE A 161 9.44 13.64 -2.71
CA ILE A 161 8.39 12.94 -3.45
C ILE A 161 7.22 13.88 -3.69
N GLN A 162 6.79 14.63 -2.69
CA GLN A 162 5.71 15.60 -2.82
C GLN A 162 5.98 16.61 -3.95
N LYS A 163 7.17 17.24 -3.96
CA LYS A 163 7.56 18.19 -5.02
C LYS A 163 7.57 17.54 -6.41
N ARG A 164 8.00 16.27 -6.48
CA ARG A 164 8.01 15.54 -7.75
C ARG A 164 6.61 15.23 -8.25
N ILE A 165 5.72 14.78 -7.39
CA ILE A 165 4.32 14.46 -7.75
C ILE A 165 3.58 15.76 -8.09
N GLU A 166 3.82 16.85 -7.35
CA GLU A 166 3.30 18.17 -7.68
C GLU A 166 3.69 18.58 -9.10
N ASN A 167 4.99 18.48 -9.42
CA ASN A 167 5.46 18.78 -10.78
C ASN A 167 4.84 17.86 -11.85
N LEU A 168 4.68 16.56 -11.53
CA LEU A 168 4.10 15.58 -12.45
C LEU A 168 2.63 15.87 -12.74
N TYR A 169 1.82 16.16 -11.72
CA TYR A 169 0.38 16.36 -11.88
C TYR A 169 0.02 17.75 -12.39
N THR A 170 0.88 18.76 -12.15
CA THR A 170 0.72 20.11 -12.70
C THR A 170 1.18 20.19 -14.18
N ASN A 171 2.38 19.69 -14.48
CA ASN A 171 2.98 19.85 -15.80
C ASN A 171 2.69 18.69 -16.76
N GLY A 172 2.19 17.59 -16.22
CA GLY A 172 1.96 16.37 -16.98
C GLY A 172 3.23 15.62 -17.39
N ASN A 173 3.06 14.47 -18.00
CA ASN A 173 4.11 13.70 -18.67
C ASN A 173 3.50 12.87 -19.82
N PRO A 174 3.61 13.33 -21.06
CA PRO A 174 3.02 12.62 -22.22
C PRO A 174 3.53 11.17 -22.37
N LYS A 175 4.77 10.88 -21.95
CA LYS A 175 5.32 9.52 -22.03
C LYS A 175 4.63 8.54 -21.08
N LEU A 176 4.00 9.07 -20.02
CA LEU A 176 3.22 8.29 -19.05
C LEU A 176 1.70 8.45 -19.29
N GLY A 177 1.29 9.10 -20.35
CA GLY A 177 -0.11 9.41 -20.61
C GLY A 177 -0.73 10.42 -19.64
N ILE A 178 0.08 11.12 -18.83
CA ILE A 178 -0.39 12.06 -17.81
C ILE A 178 -0.52 13.45 -18.45
N GLY A 179 -1.75 13.98 -18.49
CA GLY A 179 -2.05 15.33 -18.95
C GLY A 179 -1.55 16.41 -18.00
N LYS A 180 -1.53 17.66 -18.48
CA LYS A 180 -1.30 18.84 -17.62
C LYS A 180 -2.51 19.04 -16.72
N ASP A 181 -2.25 19.61 -15.54
CA ASP A 181 -3.29 19.96 -14.54
C ASP A 181 -4.21 18.78 -14.20
N LEU A 182 -3.66 17.55 -14.17
CA LEU A 182 -4.39 16.35 -13.81
C LEU A 182 -5.03 16.48 -12.42
N VAL A 183 -4.30 17.08 -11.48
CA VAL A 183 -4.80 17.50 -10.16
C VAL A 183 -4.49 18.99 -10.00
N PRO A 184 -5.50 19.88 -10.15
CA PRO A 184 -5.25 21.33 -10.22
C PRO A 184 -4.79 21.93 -8.90
N SER A 185 -5.21 21.36 -7.77
CA SER A 185 -4.95 21.90 -6.42
C SER A 185 -3.69 21.30 -5.80
N LYS A 186 -2.73 22.14 -5.44
CA LYS A 186 -1.56 21.70 -4.65
C LYS A 186 -1.94 21.12 -3.30
N TYR A 187 -3.04 21.57 -2.72
CA TYR A 187 -3.58 21.01 -1.48
C TYR A 187 -4.02 19.55 -1.71
N ASP A 188 -4.75 19.27 -2.78
CA ASP A 188 -5.21 17.93 -3.10
C ASP A 188 -4.05 17.00 -3.47
N ILE A 189 -3.06 17.49 -4.20
CA ILE A 189 -1.82 16.75 -4.49
C ILE A 189 -1.12 16.35 -3.18
N LYS A 190 -1.03 17.25 -2.21
CA LYS A 190 -0.45 16.95 -0.90
C LYS A 190 -1.21 15.82 -0.20
N ARG A 191 -2.57 15.86 -0.17
CA ARG A 191 -3.40 14.79 0.40
C ARG A 191 -3.15 13.44 -0.28
N ILE A 192 -3.07 13.43 -1.61
CA ILE A 192 -2.76 12.23 -2.39
C ILE A 192 -1.39 11.66 -2.02
N VAL A 193 -0.38 12.50 -1.84
CA VAL A 193 0.97 12.06 -1.44
C VAL A 193 0.98 11.49 -0.02
N GLU A 194 0.20 12.05 0.90
CA GLU A 194 0.03 11.53 2.26
C GLU A 194 -0.62 10.14 2.25
N PHE A 195 -1.61 9.92 1.39
CA PHE A 195 -2.19 8.60 1.14
C PHE A 195 -1.16 7.62 0.55
N TYR A 196 -0.37 8.01 -0.46
CA TYR A 196 0.68 7.17 -1.03
C TYR A 196 1.75 6.81 0.00
N SER A 197 2.12 7.75 0.87
CA SER A 197 3.08 7.54 1.94
C SER A 197 2.59 6.50 2.95
N TRP A 198 1.32 6.60 3.37
CA TRP A 198 0.69 5.60 4.22
C TRP A 198 0.59 4.23 3.53
N ALA A 199 0.21 4.18 2.26
CA ALA A 199 0.13 2.95 1.50
C ALA A 199 1.50 2.27 1.41
N ALA A 200 2.58 3.01 1.13
CA ALA A 200 3.94 2.48 1.09
C ALA A 200 4.39 1.93 2.45
N TRP A 201 4.17 2.67 3.54
CA TRP A 201 4.46 2.20 4.89
C TRP A 201 3.69 0.92 5.23
N SER A 202 2.40 0.89 4.97
CA SER A 202 1.56 -0.26 5.26
C SER A 202 1.96 -1.50 4.44
N ALA A 203 2.36 -1.32 3.18
CA ALA A 203 2.88 -2.40 2.34
C ALA A 203 4.13 -3.05 2.96
N VAL A 204 5.08 -2.25 3.43
CA VAL A 204 6.33 -2.75 4.03
C VAL A 204 6.07 -3.49 5.34
N ILE A 205 5.17 -2.99 6.18
CA ILE A 205 4.97 -3.50 7.54
C ILE A 205 3.98 -4.68 7.58
N TYR A 206 2.88 -4.61 6.84
CA TYR A 206 1.78 -5.57 6.92
C TYR A 206 1.84 -6.66 5.85
N LEU A 207 2.20 -6.36 4.60
CA LEU A 207 2.38 -7.39 3.56
C LEU A 207 3.54 -8.33 3.89
N LYS A 208 4.61 -7.84 4.51
CA LYS A 208 5.69 -8.70 5.02
C LYS A 208 5.19 -9.70 6.07
N ARG A 209 4.23 -9.32 6.89
CA ARG A 209 3.64 -10.21 7.91
C ARG A 209 2.87 -11.36 7.27
N SER A 210 2.12 -11.08 6.20
CA SER A 210 1.40 -12.11 5.45
C SER A 210 2.34 -13.04 4.70
N VAL A 211 3.37 -12.53 4.03
CA VAL A 211 4.37 -13.34 3.31
C VAL A 211 5.15 -14.24 4.26
N ASN A 212 5.57 -13.76 5.43
CA ASN A 212 6.24 -14.61 6.43
C ASN A 212 5.31 -15.66 7.03
N GLN A 213 4.02 -15.36 7.17
CA GLN A 213 3.03 -16.31 7.70
C GLN A 213 2.68 -17.43 6.69
N TYR A 214 2.79 -17.16 5.38
CA TYR A 214 2.55 -18.13 4.30
C TYR A 214 3.85 -18.73 3.72
N GLY A 215 4.95 -17.99 3.72
CA GLY A 215 6.23 -18.39 3.15
C GLY A 215 6.98 -19.41 4.01
N ASP A 216 6.92 -19.31 5.32
CA ASP A 216 7.65 -20.20 6.24
C ASP A 216 7.10 -21.64 6.27
N LYS A 217 5.83 -21.84 5.93
CA LYS A 217 5.24 -23.19 5.85
C LYS A 217 5.64 -23.97 4.61
N ASN A 218 6.09 -23.31 3.54
CA ASN A 218 6.46 -23.96 2.27
C ASN A 218 7.98 -24.09 2.05
N TYR A 219 8.81 -23.31 2.76
CA TYR A 219 10.26 -23.36 2.59
C TYR A 219 10.91 -24.58 3.26
N ASN A 220 10.31 -25.11 4.33
CA ASN A 220 10.82 -26.26 5.07
C ASN A 220 10.34 -27.64 4.53
N ARG A 221 9.62 -27.68 3.40
CA ARG A 221 9.15 -28.96 2.80
C ARG A 221 10.04 -29.49 1.66
N LYS A 222 11.14 -28.81 1.35
CA LYS A 222 12.13 -29.25 0.34
C LYS A 222 13.56 -29.20 0.90
N ARG A 223 13.84 -30.02 1.89
CA ARG A 223 15.16 -30.54 2.21
C ARG A 223 15.03 -31.96 2.73
#